data_7a9b9e7c264cee9f53ae47cf87a55c61
#
_entry.id   7a9b9e7c264cee9f53ae47cf87a55c61
#
_cell.length_a   1.000
_cell.length_b   1.000
_cell.length_c   1.000
_cell.angle_alpha   90.00
_cell.angle_beta   90.00
_cell.angle_gamma   90.00
#
_symmetry.space_group_name_H-M   'P 1'
#
loop_
_entity.id
_entity.type
_entity.pdbx_description
1 polymer ?
#
loop_
_entity_poly.entity_id
_entity_poly.type
_entity_poly.pdbx_seq_one_letter_code
_entity_poly.pdbx_strand_id
1 'polypeptide(L)'
;MTVARVCRYGLIAFLAWLPACSPAPAPAPPSEADVKAVVDAFYGGVTAGDTGAVMRLIAPDAVFVESGKIETRAEYEANHLPADIEFESKVKAQRGPLRVTFDGRDTAWVISTAEYDEGNPEKYINTQLMILTHDTGDWRIRSISWSSNQP
;
A
#
# COMPACT_ATOMS: atom_id res chain seq x y z
N MET A 1 6.23 -89.96 23.89
CA MET A 1 5.31 -89.23 23.00
C MET A 1 5.33 -87.76 23.44
N THR A 2 6.14 -86.90 22.74
CA THR A 2 6.33 -85.50 23.14
C THR A 2 5.71 -84.62 22.08
N VAL A 3 4.71 -83.90 22.44
CA VAL A 3 3.94 -82.97 21.56
C VAL A 3 4.62 -81.62 21.60
N ALA A 4 5.20 -81.15 20.48
CA ALA A 4 5.78 -79.83 20.34
C ALA A 4 4.68 -78.80 20.11
N ARG A 5 4.62 -77.75 20.96
CA ARG A 5 3.78 -76.55 20.77
C ARG A 5 4.48 -75.57 19.88
N VAL A 6 3.91 -75.30 18.71
CA VAL A 6 4.36 -74.23 17.80
C VAL A 6 3.73 -72.93 18.24
N CYS A 7 4.55 -71.99 18.70
CA CYS A 7 4.16 -70.63 19.08
C CYS A 7 4.16 -69.73 17.81
N ARG A 8 2.96 -69.29 17.35
CA ARG A 8 2.82 -68.38 16.23
C ARG A 8 2.93 -66.93 16.75
N TYR A 9 4.02 -66.26 16.51
CA TYR A 9 4.14 -64.84 16.72
C TYR A 9 3.42 -64.07 15.61
N GLY A 10 2.31 -63.43 15.95
CA GLY A 10 1.63 -62.50 15.06
C GLY A 10 2.41 -61.15 14.98
N LEU A 11 2.85 -60.84 13.78
CA LEU A 11 3.47 -59.55 13.50
C LEU A 11 2.35 -58.50 13.37
N ILE A 12 2.23 -57.62 14.37
CA ILE A 12 1.34 -56.46 14.29
C ILE A 12 2.11 -55.32 13.60
N ALA A 13 1.75 -55.10 12.33
CA ALA A 13 2.28 -53.94 11.59
C ALA A 13 1.60 -52.67 12.06
N PHE A 14 2.29 -51.83 12.78
CA PHE A 14 1.86 -50.48 13.16
C PHE A 14 2.02 -49.56 11.92
N LEU A 15 0.91 -49.28 11.23
CA LEU A 15 0.88 -48.22 10.22
C LEU A 15 0.93 -46.88 10.95
N ALA A 16 2.12 -46.24 10.92
CA ALA A 16 2.30 -44.87 11.41
C ALA A 16 1.62 -43.93 10.39
N TRP A 17 0.51 -43.34 10.80
CA TRP A 17 -0.17 -42.29 10.04
C TRP A 17 0.61 -40.98 10.24
N LEU A 18 1.45 -40.62 9.27
CA LEU A 18 2.11 -39.33 9.22
C LEU A 18 1.05 -38.26 8.83
N PRO A 19 0.85 -37.21 9.64
CA PRO A 19 0.00 -36.11 9.22
C PRO A 19 0.66 -35.42 8.02
N ALA A 20 -0.02 -35.43 6.87
CA ALA A 20 0.40 -34.66 5.72
C ALA A 20 0.27 -33.18 6.08
N CYS A 21 1.40 -32.48 6.24
CA CYS A 21 1.44 -31.04 6.29
C CYS A 21 0.93 -30.51 4.93
N SER A 22 -0.33 -30.10 4.86
CA SER A 22 -0.79 -29.33 3.70
C SER A 22 0.00 -28.02 3.64
N PRO A 23 0.60 -27.66 2.50
CA PRO A 23 1.24 -26.35 2.36
C PRO A 23 0.19 -25.27 2.61
N ALA A 24 0.59 -24.21 3.33
CA ALA A 24 -0.26 -23.06 3.53
C ALA A 24 -0.69 -22.49 2.16
N PRO A 25 -1.95 -22.04 2.01
CA PRO A 25 -2.40 -21.44 0.77
C PRO A 25 -1.47 -20.26 0.41
N ALA A 26 -1.11 -20.16 -0.87
CA ALA A 26 -0.31 -19.06 -1.35
C ALA A 26 -1.03 -17.72 -1.05
N PRO A 27 -0.30 -16.67 -0.64
CA PRO A 27 -0.90 -15.37 -0.42
C PRO A 27 -1.68 -14.92 -1.66
N ALA A 28 -2.83 -14.28 -1.43
CA ALA A 28 -3.63 -13.72 -2.52
C ALA A 28 -2.78 -12.77 -3.39
N PRO A 29 -3.05 -12.68 -4.69
CA PRO A 29 -2.38 -11.73 -5.55
C PRO A 29 -2.68 -10.29 -5.07
N PRO A 30 -1.77 -9.32 -5.33
CA PRO A 30 -2.03 -7.92 -5.00
C PRO A 30 -3.31 -7.44 -5.71
N SER A 31 -4.10 -6.64 -5.01
CA SER A 31 -5.38 -6.13 -5.49
C SER A 31 -5.28 -4.64 -5.81
N GLU A 32 -5.76 -4.26 -7.00
CA GLU A 32 -5.89 -2.84 -7.37
C GLU A 32 -6.76 -2.07 -6.38
N ALA A 33 -7.78 -2.74 -5.82
CA ALA A 33 -8.67 -2.15 -4.81
C ALA A 33 -7.92 -1.79 -3.53
N ASP A 34 -6.98 -2.63 -3.08
CA ASP A 34 -6.20 -2.36 -1.87
C ASP A 34 -5.27 -1.16 -2.06
N VAL A 35 -4.61 -1.07 -3.22
CA VAL A 35 -3.76 0.07 -3.57
C VAL A 35 -4.57 1.36 -3.64
N LYS A 36 -5.72 1.34 -4.31
CA LYS A 36 -6.64 2.50 -4.39
C LYS A 36 -7.13 2.92 -3.02
N ALA A 37 -7.46 1.98 -2.14
CA ALA A 37 -7.90 2.28 -0.79
C ALA A 37 -6.85 3.05 0.02
N VAL A 38 -5.55 2.75 -0.16
CA VAL A 38 -4.47 3.52 0.49
C VAL A 38 -4.39 4.93 -0.05
N VAL A 39 -4.50 5.12 -1.37
CA VAL A 39 -4.49 6.47 -1.98
C VAL A 39 -5.68 7.28 -1.55
N ASP A 40 -6.88 6.69 -1.53
CA ASP A 40 -8.10 7.35 -1.09
C ASP A 40 -8.04 7.71 0.40
N ALA A 41 -7.49 6.82 1.23
CA ALA A 41 -7.29 7.09 2.66
C ALA A 41 -6.27 8.21 2.90
N PHE A 42 -5.20 8.29 2.09
CA PHE A 42 -4.22 9.37 2.16
C PHE A 42 -4.90 10.72 1.93
N TYR A 43 -5.62 10.88 0.83
CA TYR A 43 -6.30 12.14 0.54
C TYR A 43 -7.46 12.41 1.49
N GLY A 44 -8.16 11.38 1.93
CA GLY A 44 -9.17 11.51 2.99
C GLY A 44 -8.58 12.08 4.27
N GLY A 45 -7.39 11.63 4.66
CA GLY A 45 -6.66 12.14 5.81
C GLY A 45 -6.21 13.59 5.64
N VAL A 46 -5.67 13.95 4.46
CA VAL A 46 -5.28 15.34 4.14
C VAL A 46 -6.49 16.26 4.21
N THR A 47 -7.60 15.91 3.55
CA THR A 47 -8.83 16.72 3.55
C THR A 47 -9.45 16.85 4.94
N ALA A 48 -9.31 15.82 5.80
CA ALA A 48 -9.78 15.84 7.18
C ALA A 48 -8.83 16.55 8.15
N GLY A 49 -7.62 16.90 7.71
CA GLY A 49 -6.58 17.47 8.58
C GLY A 49 -5.99 16.45 9.57
N ASP A 50 -6.15 15.14 9.32
CA ASP A 50 -5.66 14.08 10.20
C ASP A 50 -4.24 13.65 9.80
N THR A 51 -3.25 14.45 10.25
CA THR A 51 -1.82 14.15 10.06
C THR A 51 -1.46 12.73 10.49
N GLY A 52 -2.01 12.25 11.62
CA GLY A 52 -1.71 10.92 12.14
C GLY A 52 -2.23 9.82 11.21
N ALA A 53 -3.43 9.98 10.63
CA ALA A 53 -3.96 9.03 9.64
C ALA A 53 -3.09 9.00 8.39
N VAL A 54 -2.71 10.16 7.85
CA VAL A 54 -1.82 10.27 6.68
C VAL A 54 -0.49 9.59 6.93
N MET A 55 0.18 9.92 8.04
CA MET A 55 1.53 9.42 8.34
C MET A 55 1.60 7.90 8.59
N ARG A 56 0.49 7.27 8.98
CA ARG A 56 0.42 5.78 9.08
C ARG A 56 0.48 5.08 7.73
N LEU A 57 0.07 5.74 6.66
CA LEU A 57 0.07 5.19 5.29
C LEU A 57 1.43 5.33 4.61
N ILE A 58 2.33 6.14 5.17
CA ILE A 58 3.62 6.48 4.60
C ILE A 58 4.71 5.56 5.16
N ALA A 59 5.53 4.99 4.27
CA ALA A 59 6.67 4.15 4.65
C ALA A 59 7.72 4.97 5.44
N PRO A 60 8.48 4.34 6.37
CA PRO A 60 9.46 5.07 7.19
C PRO A 60 10.56 5.78 6.40
N ASP A 61 10.91 5.23 5.24
CA ASP A 61 11.95 5.72 4.33
C ASP A 61 11.38 6.40 3.07
N ALA A 62 10.14 6.88 3.15
CA ALA A 62 9.48 7.54 2.04
C ALA A 62 10.18 8.86 1.66
N VAL A 63 10.09 9.16 0.37
CA VAL A 63 10.67 10.37 -0.26
C VAL A 63 9.59 11.08 -1.06
N PHE A 64 9.55 12.40 -0.94
CA PHE A 64 8.61 13.27 -1.65
C PHE A 64 9.36 14.19 -2.59
N VAL A 65 8.80 14.41 -3.78
CA VAL A 65 9.44 15.19 -4.84
C VAL A 65 8.44 16.21 -5.39
N GLU A 66 8.76 17.48 -5.22
CA GLU A 66 7.97 18.58 -5.78
C GLU A 66 8.82 19.83 -6.02
N SER A 67 8.53 20.54 -7.10
CA SER A 67 9.12 21.86 -7.40
C SER A 67 10.65 21.90 -7.28
N GLY A 68 11.32 20.81 -7.72
CA GLY A 68 12.78 20.67 -7.67
C GLY A 68 13.36 20.38 -6.30
N LYS A 69 12.52 20.07 -5.30
CA LYS A 69 12.93 19.66 -3.95
C LYS A 69 12.72 18.17 -3.76
N ILE A 70 13.54 17.58 -2.91
CA ILE A 70 13.40 16.22 -2.41
C ILE A 70 13.29 16.33 -0.90
N GLU A 71 12.22 15.78 -0.33
CA GLU A 71 11.93 15.82 1.09
C GLU A 71 11.89 14.40 1.66
N THR A 72 12.45 14.24 2.84
CA THR A 72 12.31 13.02 3.65
C THR A 72 10.91 12.96 4.26
N ARG A 73 10.54 11.79 4.78
CA ARG A 73 9.29 11.60 5.52
C ARG A 73 9.12 12.62 6.68
N ALA A 74 10.21 12.90 7.41
CA ALA A 74 10.18 13.84 8.53
C ALA A 74 9.99 15.30 8.07
N GLU A 75 10.62 15.69 6.97
CA GLU A 75 10.46 17.03 6.39
C GLU A 75 9.06 17.23 5.81
N TYR A 76 8.51 16.21 5.15
CA TYR A 76 7.13 16.21 4.68
C TYR A 76 6.13 16.39 5.84
N GLU A 77 6.27 15.59 6.91
CA GLU A 77 5.42 15.69 8.10
C GLU A 77 5.49 17.08 8.77
N ALA A 78 6.69 17.66 8.83
CA ALA A 78 6.91 18.91 9.54
C ALA A 78 6.48 20.16 8.76
N ASN A 79 6.58 20.12 7.43
CA ASN A 79 6.46 21.32 6.59
C ASN A 79 5.42 21.20 5.49
N HIS A 80 5.51 20.17 4.65
CA HIS A 80 4.71 20.07 3.42
C HIS A 80 3.27 19.62 3.75
N LEU A 81 3.10 18.57 4.53
CA LEU A 81 1.77 18.05 4.90
C LEU A 81 0.87 19.10 5.58
N PRO A 82 1.35 19.95 6.52
CA PRO A 82 0.53 21.04 7.04
C PRO A 82 0.09 22.04 5.96
N ALA A 83 0.95 22.33 4.98
CA ALA A 83 0.61 23.22 3.88
C ALA A 83 -0.44 22.59 2.94
N ASP A 84 -0.32 21.30 2.64
CA ASP A 84 -1.31 20.54 1.88
C ASP A 84 -2.68 20.53 2.58
N ILE A 85 -2.71 20.28 3.87
CA ILE A 85 -3.93 20.30 4.68
C ILE A 85 -4.58 21.70 4.64
N GLU A 86 -3.79 22.76 4.82
CA GLU A 86 -4.28 24.12 4.73
C GLU A 86 -4.85 24.43 3.34
N PHE A 87 -4.14 24.04 2.27
CA PHE A 87 -4.57 24.24 0.88
C PHE A 87 -5.89 23.50 0.60
N GLU A 88 -5.95 22.19 0.88
CA GLU A 88 -7.14 21.36 0.66
C GLU A 88 -8.36 21.81 1.51
N SER A 89 -8.12 22.50 2.63
CA SER A 89 -9.21 23.09 3.42
C SER A 89 -9.88 24.29 2.72
N LYS A 90 -9.18 24.95 1.82
CA LYS A 90 -9.63 26.16 1.10
C LYS A 90 -10.10 25.87 -0.30
N VAL A 91 -9.44 24.92 -0.99
CA VAL A 91 -9.68 24.60 -2.39
C VAL A 91 -10.02 23.13 -2.53
N LYS A 92 -11.20 22.84 -3.08
CA LYS A 92 -11.62 21.45 -3.29
C LYS A 92 -11.00 20.86 -4.54
N ALA A 93 -10.26 19.77 -4.38
CA ALA A 93 -9.75 19.01 -5.49
C ALA A 93 -10.85 18.19 -6.18
N GLN A 94 -10.89 18.26 -7.50
CA GLN A 94 -11.59 17.29 -8.35
C GLN A 94 -10.56 16.25 -8.81
N ARG A 95 -10.52 15.08 -8.13
CA ARG A 95 -9.54 14.04 -8.44
C ARG A 95 -10.00 13.18 -9.59
N GLY A 96 -9.11 12.98 -10.56
CA GLY A 96 -9.31 12.08 -11.67
C GLY A 96 -9.18 10.60 -11.27
N PRO A 97 -9.42 9.66 -12.19
CA PRO A 97 -9.33 8.24 -11.92
C PRO A 97 -7.90 7.83 -11.59
N LEU A 98 -7.77 6.93 -10.61
CA LEU A 98 -6.50 6.31 -10.26
C LEU A 98 -6.14 5.24 -11.30
N ARG A 99 -4.96 5.37 -11.93
CA ARG A 99 -4.37 4.36 -12.80
C ARG A 99 -3.32 3.60 -12.03
N VAL A 100 -3.61 2.34 -11.70
CA VAL A 100 -2.71 1.46 -10.95
C VAL A 100 -1.97 0.54 -11.91
N THR A 101 -0.67 0.39 -11.71
CA THR A 101 0.17 -0.58 -12.41
C THR A 101 1.03 -1.31 -11.38
N PHE A 102 1.09 -2.64 -11.49
CA PHE A 102 1.92 -3.47 -10.61
C PHE A 102 3.27 -3.80 -11.26
N ASP A 103 4.32 -3.81 -10.44
CA ASP A 103 5.60 -4.42 -10.75
C ASP A 103 5.85 -5.56 -9.75
N GLY A 104 5.63 -6.78 -10.23
CA GLY A 104 5.62 -7.96 -9.37
C GLY A 104 4.44 -7.98 -8.40
N ARG A 105 4.69 -8.43 -7.17
CA ARG A 105 3.66 -8.62 -6.14
C ARG A 105 3.66 -7.53 -5.06
N ASP A 106 4.80 -6.87 -4.90
CA ASP A 106 5.08 -6.04 -3.74
C ASP A 106 5.32 -4.56 -4.10
N THR A 107 5.16 -4.20 -5.37
CA THR A 107 5.30 -2.81 -5.84
C THR A 107 4.16 -2.44 -6.77
N ALA A 108 3.62 -1.25 -6.57
CA ALA A 108 2.67 -0.62 -7.47
C ALA A 108 3.01 0.85 -7.64
N TRP A 109 2.71 1.40 -8.82
CA TRP A 109 2.63 2.85 -8.99
C TRP A 109 1.24 3.27 -9.41
N VAL A 110 0.85 4.45 -8.96
CA VAL A 110 -0.44 5.05 -9.22
C VAL A 110 -0.22 6.41 -9.84
N ILE A 111 -0.85 6.64 -10.98
CA ILE A 111 -0.88 7.94 -11.64
C ILE A 111 -2.29 8.48 -11.60
N SER A 112 -2.43 9.75 -11.23
CA SER A 112 -3.70 10.48 -11.30
C SER A 112 -3.47 11.97 -11.50
N THR A 113 -4.56 12.69 -11.76
CA THR A 113 -4.59 14.15 -11.82
C THR A 113 -5.58 14.67 -10.78
N ALA A 114 -5.34 15.87 -10.30
CA ALA A 114 -6.30 16.63 -9.53
C ALA A 114 -6.45 18.03 -10.17
N GLU A 115 -7.67 18.48 -10.27
CA GLU A 115 -8.02 19.81 -10.74
C GLU A 115 -8.52 20.63 -9.55
N TYR A 116 -8.00 21.83 -9.41
CA TYR A 116 -8.34 22.76 -8.34
C TYR A 116 -8.94 24.03 -8.94
N ASP A 117 -10.10 24.43 -8.43
CA ASP A 117 -10.76 25.65 -8.81
C ASP A 117 -10.49 26.73 -7.74
N GLU A 118 -9.53 27.59 -8.03
CA GLU A 118 -9.17 28.73 -7.18
C GLU A 118 -9.95 30.01 -7.54
N GLY A 119 -10.96 29.89 -8.40
CA GLY A 119 -11.72 31.04 -8.91
C GLY A 119 -11.03 31.81 -10.02
N ASN A 120 -9.90 31.28 -10.55
CA ASN A 120 -9.20 31.81 -11.71
C ASN A 120 -9.79 31.25 -13.02
N PRO A 121 -9.65 31.99 -14.15
CA PRO A 121 -10.08 31.48 -15.46
C PRO A 121 -9.35 30.21 -15.89
N GLU A 122 -8.10 30.07 -15.50
CA GLU A 122 -7.28 28.87 -15.72
C GLU A 122 -7.27 28.04 -14.46
N LYS A 123 -7.63 26.77 -14.60
CA LYS A 123 -7.62 25.85 -13.49
C LYS A 123 -6.21 25.36 -13.21
N TYR A 124 -5.90 25.22 -11.94
CA TYR A 124 -4.68 24.59 -11.49
C TYR A 124 -4.82 23.06 -11.60
N ILE A 125 -3.97 22.44 -12.41
CA ILE A 125 -3.96 20.98 -12.60
C ILE A 125 -2.66 20.43 -12.03
N ASN A 126 -2.78 19.49 -11.12
CA ASN A 126 -1.67 18.74 -10.56
C ASN A 126 -1.72 17.30 -11.08
N THR A 127 -0.59 16.80 -11.55
CA THR A 127 -0.37 15.39 -11.89
C THR A 127 0.51 14.78 -10.81
N GLN A 128 0.11 13.60 -10.32
CA GLN A 128 0.88 12.90 -9.32
C GLN A 128 1.28 11.51 -9.78
N LEU A 129 2.44 11.08 -9.32
CA LEU A 129 2.90 9.70 -9.34
C LEU A 129 3.15 9.27 -7.89
N MET A 130 2.44 8.23 -7.45
CA MET A 130 2.73 7.55 -6.19
C MET A 130 3.37 6.20 -6.45
N ILE A 131 4.40 5.86 -5.67
CA ILE A 131 4.96 4.52 -5.59
C ILE A 131 4.55 3.94 -4.24
N LEU A 132 3.92 2.75 -4.28
CA LEU A 132 3.54 2.02 -3.10
C LEU A 132 4.29 0.69 -3.05
N THR A 133 4.62 0.24 -1.85
CA THR A 133 5.18 -1.10 -1.61
C THR A 133 4.35 -1.84 -0.59
N HIS A 134 4.29 -3.16 -0.79
CA HIS A 134 3.62 -4.08 0.12
C HIS A 134 4.65 -4.67 1.08
N ASP A 135 4.72 -4.09 2.28
CA ASP A 135 5.65 -4.53 3.33
C ASP A 135 4.84 -5.16 4.48
N THR A 136 5.21 -6.35 4.93
CA THR A 136 4.64 -7.00 6.14
C THR A 136 3.11 -7.02 6.25
N GLY A 137 2.42 -7.10 5.10
CA GLY A 137 0.97 -7.28 5.05
C GLY A 137 0.16 -6.03 4.68
N ASP A 138 0.78 -4.85 4.64
CA ASP A 138 0.10 -3.59 4.30
C ASP A 138 0.77 -2.88 3.12
N TRP A 139 -0.04 -2.25 2.26
CA TRP A 139 0.46 -1.30 1.27
C TRP A 139 0.81 0.03 1.92
N ARG A 140 2.00 0.56 1.61
CA ARG A 140 2.47 1.86 2.10
C ARG A 140 3.02 2.71 0.98
N ILE A 141 2.79 4.01 1.08
CA ILE A 141 3.33 5.01 0.15
C ILE A 141 4.82 5.18 0.42
N ARG A 142 5.64 4.89 -0.59
CA ARG A 142 7.10 5.02 -0.52
C ARG A 142 7.61 6.27 -1.21
N SER A 143 6.88 6.77 -2.19
CA SER A 143 7.20 8.05 -2.81
C SER A 143 5.95 8.68 -3.39
N ILE A 144 5.93 10.01 -3.35
CA ILE A 144 4.99 10.82 -4.12
C ILE A 144 5.80 11.87 -4.87
N SER A 145 5.48 12.03 -6.16
CA SER A 145 5.97 13.13 -6.97
C SER A 145 4.80 13.90 -7.54
N TRP A 146 4.80 15.20 -7.34
CA TRP A 146 3.82 16.12 -7.90
C TRP A 146 4.42 16.98 -8.98
N SER A 147 3.62 17.25 -10.00
CA SER A 147 3.94 18.18 -11.09
C SER A 147 2.69 18.94 -11.48
N SER A 148 2.80 20.24 -11.56
CA SER A 148 1.66 21.11 -11.85
C SER A 148 1.91 21.96 -13.10
N ASN A 149 0.80 22.33 -13.80
CA ASN A 149 0.83 23.48 -14.66
C ASN A 149 0.76 24.70 -13.75
N GLN A 150 1.85 25.40 -13.56
CA GLN A 150 1.75 26.74 -12.96
C GLN A 150 1.38 27.71 -14.06
N PRO A 151 0.29 28.50 -13.91
CA PRO A 151 0.01 29.59 -14.81
C PRO A 151 1.08 30.67 -14.75
#